data_3575042eb0c9ec54f6a6a4d47e71815d
#
_entry.id   3575042eb0c9ec54f6a6a4d47e71815d
#
_cell.length_a   1.000
_cell.length_b   1.000
_cell.length_c   1.000
_cell.angle_alpha   90.00
_cell.angle_beta   90.00
_cell.angle_gamma   90.00
#
_symmetry.space_group_name_H-M   'P 1'
#
loop_
_entity.id
_entity.type
_entity.pdbx_description
1 polymer ?
#
loop_
_entity_poly.entity_id
_entity_poly.type
_entity_poly.pdbx_seq_one_letter_code
_entity_poly.pdbx_strand_id
1 'polypeptide(L)'
;FLTKEIANKLIQNKRIGSLINISSQMAYVGGIERAVYCASKHAVEGFTKSMAIEFGPHGIRVNTICPTFISTPLTAPTFDDPKKIKWIESKIKLGRVGEVEDIMGAVVYLASDASSLVTGSSLMIDGGWTIG
;
A
#
# COMPACT_ATOMS: atom_id res chain seq x y z
N PHE A 1 2.87 11.55 10.57
CA PHE A 1 2.19 12.53 11.42
C PHE A 1 0.67 12.37 11.37
N LEU A 2 0.04 12.37 10.19
CA LEU A 2 -1.43 12.27 10.04
C LEU A 2 -2.02 11.03 10.72
N THR A 3 -1.43 9.86 10.53
CA THR A 3 -1.87 8.60 11.15
C THR A 3 -1.95 8.72 12.67
N LYS A 4 -0.92 9.28 13.30
CA LYS A 4 -0.89 9.49 14.75
C LYS A 4 -2.00 10.43 15.24
N GLU A 5 -2.20 11.55 14.55
CA GLU A 5 -3.22 12.54 14.92
C GLU A 5 -4.64 11.96 14.78
N ILE A 6 -4.90 11.20 13.71
CA ILE A 6 -6.20 10.53 13.52
C ILE A 6 -6.41 9.47 14.62
N ALA A 7 -5.39 8.64 14.90
CA ALA A 7 -5.48 7.63 15.94
C ALA A 7 -5.74 8.25 17.31
N ASN A 8 -5.04 9.32 17.69
CA ASN A 8 -5.26 10.04 18.93
C ASN A 8 -6.71 10.58 19.04
N LYS A 9 -7.24 11.13 17.93
CA LYS A 9 -8.64 11.58 17.92
C LYS A 9 -9.63 10.44 18.10
N LEU A 10 -9.38 9.28 17.47
CA LEU A 10 -10.22 8.10 17.65
C LEU A 10 -10.21 7.63 19.11
N ILE A 11 -9.02 7.54 19.73
CA ILE A 11 -8.85 7.14 21.13
C ILE A 11 -9.58 8.11 22.06
N GLN A 12 -9.36 9.42 21.92
CA GLN A 12 -10.00 10.45 22.72
C GLN A 12 -11.54 10.39 22.65
N ASN A 13 -12.07 10.03 21.49
CA ASN A 13 -13.51 9.90 21.27
C ASN A 13 -14.04 8.47 21.52
N LYS A 14 -13.22 7.56 22.05
CA LYS A 14 -13.55 6.13 22.28
C LYS A 14 -14.15 5.45 21.05
N ARG A 15 -13.56 5.70 19.88
CA ARG A 15 -13.97 5.13 18.60
C ARG A 15 -12.93 4.15 18.07
N ILE A 16 -13.41 3.05 17.51
CA ILE A 16 -12.60 2.15 16.70
C ILE A 16 -12.35 2.74 15.30
N GLY A 17 -11.38 2.21 14.57
CA GLY A 17 -11.10 2.69 13.22
C GLY A 17 -10.19 1.79 12.40
N SER A 18 -10.09 2.10 11.11
CA SER A 18 -9.15 1.47 10.19
C SER A 18 -8.34 2.54 9.48
N LEU A 19 -7.03 2.48 9.64
CA LEU A 19 -6.06 3.37 9.00
C LEU A 19 -5.35 2.58 7.90
N ILE A 20 -5.38 3.10 6.69
CA ILE A 20 -4.81 2.45 5.51
C ILE A 20 -3.74 3.35 4.93
N ASN A 21 -2.49 2.91 4.98
CA ASN A 21 -1.37 3.62 4.37
C ASN A 21 -1.14 3.08 2.95
N ILE A 22 -0.96 3.96 1.98
CA ILE A 22 -0.59 3.56 0.63
C ILE A 22 0.94 3.44 0.55
N SER A 23 1.40 2.20 0.50
CA SER A 23 2.80 1.83 0.35
C SER A 23 3.15 1.56 -1.13
N SER A 24 3.89 0.53 -1.42
CA SER A 24 4.26 0.10 -2.77
C SER A 24 4.82 -1.32 -2.72
N GLN A 25 4.73 -2.06 -3.80
CA GLN A 25 5.51 -3.28 -4.00
C GLN A 25 7.02 -3.04 -3.76
N MET A 26 7.50 -1.81 -4.03
CA MET A 26 8.90 -1.42 -3.79
C MET A 26 9.28 -1.28 -2.31
N ALA A 27 8.38 -1.58 -1.40
CA ALA A 27 8.68 -1.86 0.00
C ALA A 27 9.17 -3.30 0.24
N TYR A 28 9.19 -4.14 -0.79
CA TYR A 28 9.56 -5.56 -0.72
C TYR A 28 10.63 -5.95 -1.73
N VAL A 29 10.82 -5.14 -2.76
CA VAL A 29 11.83 -5.35 -3.81
C VAL A 29 12.59 -4.06 -4.08
N GLY A 30 13.79 -4.19 -4.63
CA GLY A 30 14.57 -3.05 -5.13
C GLY A 30 14.11 -2.59 -6.52
N GLY A 31 14.55 -1.41 -6.91
CA GLY A 31 14.34 -0.87 -8.26
C GLY A 31 15.52 -0.02 -8.70
N ILE A 32 15.84 -0.07 -10.00
CA ILE A 32 16.89 0.75 -10.60
C ILE A 32 16.50 2.23 -10.42
N GLU A 33 17.45 3.05 -9.95
CA GLU A 33 17.24 4.48 -9.67
C GLU A 33 16.07 4.77 -8.69
N ARG A 34 15.79 3.81 -7.77
CA ARG A 34 14.69 3.91 -6.80
C ARG A 34 15.13 3.77 -5.33
N ALA A 35 16.45 3.88 -5.05
CA ALA A 35 16.97 3.63 -3.70
C ALA A 35 16.23 4.43 -2.62
N VAL A 36 16.11 5.75 -2.77
CA VAL A 36 15.39 6.61 -1.80
C VAL A 36 13.90 6.29 -1.75
N TYR A 37 13.27 6.03 -2.89
CA TYR A 37 11.86 5.63 -2.95
C TYR A 37 11.64 4.30 -2.23
N CYS A 38 12.45 3.27 -2.52
CA CYS A 38 12.39 1.99 -1.83
C CYS A 38 12.58 2.16 -0.33
N ALA A 39 13.60 2.90 0.10
CA ALA A 39 13.84 3.19 1.52
C ALA A 39 12.62 3.84 2.18
N SER A 40 12.00 4.81 1.53
CA SER A 40 10.78 5.48 2.05
C SER A 40 9.61 4.51 2.20
N LYS A 41 9.42 3.59 1.25
CA LYS A 41 8.31 2.62 1.28
C LYS A 41 8.55 1.49 2.29
N HIS A 42 9.80 1.03 2.46
CA HIS A 42 10.18 0.13 3.57
C HIS A 42 9.91 0.79 4.93
N ALA A 43 10.19 2.09 5.06
CA ALA A 43 9.88 2.83 6.28
C ALA A 43 8.37 2.89 6.57
N VAL A 44 7.52 3.02 5.56
CA VAL A 44 6.05 2.97 5.72
C VAL A 44 5.60 1.61 6.26
N GLU A 45 6.20 0.50 5.82
CA GLU A 45 5.88 -0.83 6.34
C GLU A 45 6.26 -0.97 7.82
N GLY A 46 7.47 -0.57 8.20
CA GLY A 46 7.92 -0.58 9.59
C GLY A 46 7.05 0.31 10.48
N PHE A 47 6.74 1.51 10.02
CA PHE A 47 5.85 2.45 10.68
C PHE A 47 4.45 1.85 10.89
N THR A 48 3.87 1.24 9.86
CA THR A 48 2.54 0.62 9.94
C THR A 48 2.47 -0.49 10.98
N LYS A 49 3.49 -1.36 11.02
CA LYS A 49 3.58 -2.45 12.01
C LYS A 49 3.66 -1.91 13.44
N SER A 50 4.48 -0.89 13.67
CA SER A 50 4.60 -0.26 14.99
C SER A 50 3.27 0.38 15.41
N MET A 51 2.63 1.12 14.51
CA MET A 51 1.33 1.75 14.81
C MET A 51 0.22 0.71 15.05
N ALA A 52 0.25 -0.43 14.34
CA ALA A 52 -0.69 -1.53 14.58
C ALA A 52 -0.54 -2.12 15.99
N ILE A 53 0.69 -2.27 16.49
CA ILE A 53 0.96 -2.71 17.86
C ILE A 53 0.47 -1.68 18.87
N GLU A 54 0.79 -0.41 18.66
CA GLU A 54 0.45 0.67 19.61
C GLU A 54 -1.06 0.92 19.67
N PHE A 55 -1.77 0.86 18.55
CA PHE A 55 -3.18 1.24 18.48
C PHE A 55 -4.15 0.05 18.53
N GLY A 56 -3.65 -1.18 18.36
CA GLY A 56 -4.47 -2.39 18.43
C GLY A 56 -5.27 -2.51 19.74
N PRO A 57 -4.69 -2.25 20.95
CA PRO A 57 -5.43 -2.26 22.20
C PRO A 57 -6.61 -1.28 22.27
N HIS A 58 -6.63 -0.28 21.39
CA HIS A 58 -7.71 0.70 21.26
C HIS A 58 -8.74 0.36 20.18
N GLY A 59 -8.66 -0.83 19.58
CA GLY A 59 -9.56 -1.25 18.49
C GLY A 59 -9.31 -0.51 17.16
N ILE A 60 -8.09 0.02 16.96
CA ILE A 60 -7.71 0.71 15.74
C ILE A 60 -6.78 -0.20 14.94
N ARG A 61 -7.16 -0.53 13.73
CA ARG A 61 -6.36 -1.33 12.80
C ARG A 61 -5.51 -0.41 11.93
N VAL A 62 -4.29 -0.82 11.62
CA VAL A 62 -3.38 -0.07 10.73
C VAL A 62 -2.76 -1.05 9.75
N ASN A 63 -3.01 -0.85 8.46
CA ASN A 63 -2.55 -1.73 7.39
C ASN A 63 -1.98 -0.94 6.22
N THR A 64 -1.30 -1.61 5.30
CA THR A 64 -0.87 -1.03 4.03
C THR A 64 -1.54 -1.69 2.83
N ILE A 65 -1.70 -0.92 1.77
CA ILE A 65 -1.90 -1.42 0.41
C ILE A 65 -0.61 -1.16 -0.36
N CYS A 66 -0.12 -2.16 -1.06
CA CYS A 66 1.15 -2.15 -1.78
C CYS A 66 0.92 -2.35 -3.29
N PRO A 67 0.55 -1.28 -4.02
CA PRO A 67 0.35 -1.38 -5.45
C PRO A 67 1.66 -1.55 -6.22
N THR A 68 1.57 -2.11 -7.43
CA THR A 68 2.55 -1.95 -8.50
C THR A 68 2.29 -0.65 -9.28
N PHE A 69 2.65 -0.63 -10.55
CA PHE A 69 2.35 0.48 -11.45
C PHE A 69 0.85 0.54 -11.76
N ILE A 70 0.22 1.64 -11.38
CA ILE A 70 -1.19 1.93 -11.59
C ILE A 70 -1.31 3.07 -12.60
N SER A 71 -2.21 2.91 -13.56
CA SER A 71 -2.52 3.93 -14.58
C SER A 71 -3.19 5.14 -13.90
N THR A 72 -2.47 6.25 -13.89
CA THR A 72 -2.90 7.51 -13.30
C THR A 72 -2.23 8.68 -14.03
N PRO A 73 -2.71 9.91 -13.90
CA PRO A 73 -2.01 11.08 -14.47
C PRO A 73 -0.54 11.19 -14.02
N LEU A 74 -0.20 10.73 -12.81
CA LEU A 74 1.17 10.74 -12.29
C LEU A 74 2.09 9.76 -13.04
N THR A 75 1.58 8.60 -13.44
CA THR A 75 2.35 7.53 -14.09
C THR A 75 2.30 7.59 -15.62
N ALA A 76 1.39 8.38 -16.19
CA ALA A 76 1.24 8.53 -17.64
C ALA A 76 2.57 8.80 -18.37
N PRO A 77 3.45 9.74 -17.92
CA PRO A 77 4.73 9.99 -18.61
C PRO A 77 5.68 8.76 -18.62
N THR A 78 5.50 7.82 -17.70
CA THR A 78 6.28 6.57 -17.70
C THR A 78 5.75 5.61 -18.77
N PHE A 79 4.45 5.64 -19.03
CA PHE A 79 3.78 4.76 -19.99
C PHE A 79 3.85 5.28 -21.44
N ASP A 80 4.18 6.55 -21.63
CA ASP A 80 4.43 7.13 -22.94
C ASP A 80 5.71 6.58 -23.61
N ASP A 81 6.61 5.95 -22.85
CA ASP A 81 7.80 5.27 -23.38
C ASP A 81 7.49 3.79 -23.65
N PRO A 82 7.41 3.36 -24.95
CA PRO A 82 7.06 1.98 -25.30
C PRO A 82 8.04 0.92 -24.75
N LYS A 83 9.29 1.29 -24.50
CA LYS A 83 10.29 0.37 -23.94
C LYS A 83 10.06 0.19 -22.45
N LYS A 84 9.73 1.27 -21.76
CA LYS A 84 9.46 1.22 -20.31
C LYS A 84 8.18 0.46 -20.02
N ILE A 85 7.09 0.75 -20.73
CA ILE A 85 5.81 0.05 -20.50
C ILE A 85 5.96 -1.45 -20.75
N LYS A 86 6.61 -1.85 -21.87
CA LYS A 86 6.85 -3.25 -22.20
C LYS A 86 7.69 -3.95 -21.12
N TRP A 87 8.72 -3.27 -20.59
CA TRP A 87 9.52 -3.81 -19.50
C TRP A 87 8.69 -3.97 -18.21
N ILE A 88 7.87 -2.97 -17.84
CA ILE A 88 6.99 -3.03 -16.67
C ILE A 88 6.03 -4.22 -16.80
N GLU A 89 5.35 -4.34 -17.93
CA GLU A 89 4.38 -5.42 -18.17
C GLU A 89 5.04 -6.79 -18.13
N SER A 90 6.28 -6.93 -18.61
CA SER A 90 7.03 -8.18 -18.55
C SER A 90 7.34 -8.64 -17.12
N LYS A 91 7.34 -7.71 -16.15
CA LYS A 91 7.53 -8.01 -14.73
C LYS A 91 6.24 -8.35 -14.01
N ILE A 92 5.10 -7.86 -14.48
CA ILE A 92 3.79 -8.14 -13.92
C ILE A 92 3.28 -9.46 -14.53
N LYS A 93 3.10 -10.50 -13.71
CA LYS A 93 2.70 -11.83 -14.20
C LYS A 93 1.32 -11.85 -14.86
N LEU A 94 0.44 -10.93 -14.47
CA LEU A 94 -0.86 -10.73 -15.14
C LEU A 94 -0.75 -9.97 -16.47
N GLY A 95 0.47 -9.52 -16.87
CA GLY A 95 0.78 -8.98 -18.20
C GLY A 95 0.22 -7.59 -18.49
N ARG A 96 -0.22 -6.85 -17.48
CA ARG A 96 -0.73 -5.48 -17.62
C ARG A 96 -0.40 -4.62 -16.40
N VAL A 97 -0.34 -3.32 -16.59
CA VAL A 97 -0.36 -2.37 -15.46
C VAL A 97 -1.74 -2.41 -14.78
N GLY A 98 -1.77 -1.98 -13.53
CA GLY A 98 -3.04 -1.87 -12.78
C GLY A 98 -3.82 -0.61 -13.16
N GLU A 99 -5.11 -0.65 -12.92
CA GLU A 99 -6.01 0.50 -12.95
C GLU A 99 -6.42 0.87 -11.53
N VAL A 100 -7.01 2.05 -11.34
CA VAL A 100 -7.47 2.51 -10.02
C VAL A 100 -8.49 1.54 -9.42
N GLU A 101 -9.32 0.95 -10.26
CA GLU A 101 -10.34 -0.03 -9.90
C GLU A 101 -9.75 -1.30 -9.28
N ASP A 102 -8.54 -1.71 -9.69
CA ASP A 102 -7.85 -2.87 -9.11
C ASP A 102 -7.52 -2.65 -7.61
N ILE A 103 -7.40 -1.39 -7.17
CA ILE A 103 -7.10 -1.03 -5.78
C ILE A 103 -8.36 -0.90 -4.92
N MET A 104 -9.50 -0.55 -5.52
CA MET A 104 -10.73 -0.21 -4.79
C MET A 104 -11.21 -1.35 -3.89
N GLY A 105 -11.18 -2.59 -4.37
CA GLY A 105 -11.57 -3.76 -3.58
C GLY A 105 -10.74 -3.91 -2.30
N ALA A 106 -9.44 -3.68 -2.38
CA ALA A 106 -8.54 -3.71 -1.23
C ALA A 106 -8.87 -2.60 -0.22
N VAL A 107 -9.17 -1.39 -0.69
CA VAL A 107 -9.59 -0.27 0.18
C VAL A 107 -10.89 -0.61 0.91
N VAL A 108 -11.90 -1.08 0.19
CA VAL A 108 -13.20 -1.47 0.79
C VAL A 108 -13.02 -2.59 1.80
N TYR A 109 -12.25 -3.63 1.45
CA TYR A 109 -11.94 -4.74 2.37
C TYR A 109 -11.29 -4.24 3.66
N LEU A 110 -10.19 -3.49 3.56
CA LEU A 110 -9.46 -3.01 4.74
C LEU A 110 -10.24 -1.96 5.55
N ALA A 111 -11.12 -1.21 4.92
CA ALA A 111 -11.97 -0.20 5.59
C ALA A 111 -13.17 -0.82 6.31
N SER A 112 -13.59 -2.03 5.95
CA SER A 112 -14.80 -2.68 6.46
C SER A 112 -14.52 -3.68 7.59
N ASP A 113 -15.59 -4.19 8.20
CA ASP A 113 -15.53 -5.23 9.23
C ASP A 113 -15.12 -6.60 8.68
N ALA A 114 -15.14 -6.79 7.35
CA ALA A 114 -14.60 -8.00 6.71
C ALA A 114 -13.10 -8.22 7.02
N SER A 115 -12.39 -7.18 7.42
CA SER A 115 -10.99 -7.23 7.85
C SER A 115 -10.81 -6.97 9.35
N SER A 116 -11.80 -7.27 10.18
CA SER A 116 -11.81 -6.95 11.63
C SER A 116 -10.62 -7.54 12.41
N LEU A 117 -10.05 -8.65 11.96
CA LEU A 117 -8.86 -9.28 12.56
C LEU A 117 -7.56 -8.98 11.80
N VAL A 118 -7.58 -8.05 10.83
CA VAL A 118 -6.42 -7.72 9.99
C VAL A 118 -5.83 -6.39 10.44
N THR A 119 -4.63 -6.45 11.05
CA THR A 119 -3.84 -5.27 11.43
C THR A 119 -2.34 -5.57 11.30
N GLY A 120 -1.53 -4.56 11.00
CA GLY A 120 -0.09 -4.70 10.76
C GLY A 120 0.25 -5.44 9.46
N SER A 121 -0.73 -5.66 8.60
CA SER A 121 -0.62 -6.43 7.37
C SER A 121 -0.40 -5.55 6.16
N SER A 122 0.23 -6.14 5.13
CA SER A 122 0.47 -5.50 3.85
C SER A 122 -0.29 -6.26 2.77
N LEU A 123 -1.23 -5.60 2.11
CA LEU A 123 -2.01 -6.18 1.02
C LEU A 123 -1.36 -5.83 -0.32
N MET A 124 -0.71 -6.84 -0.91
CA MET A 124 -0.03 -6.70 -2.19
C MET A 124 -1.02 -6.70 -3.35
N ILE A 125 -0.98 -5.64 -4.18
CA ILE A 125 -1.79 -5.51 -5.40
C ILE A 125 -0.83 -5.22 -6.56
N ASP A 126 -0.08 -6.24 -6.95
CA ASP A 126 1.07 -6.07 -7.85
C ASP A 126 1.05 -6.96 -9.10
N GLY A 127 -0.05 -7.68 -9.30
CA GLY A 127 -0.19 -8.60 -10.44
C GLY A 127 0.88 -9.69 -10.49
N GLY A 128 1.50 -10.00 -9.34
CA GLY A 128 2.54 -11.02 -9.22
C GLY A 128 3.96 -10.52 -9.50
N TRP A 129 4.21 -9.21 -9.49
CA TRP A 129 5.57 -8.69 -9.68
C TRP A 129 6.57 -9.23 -8.66
N THR A 130 6.19 -9.27 -7.38
CA THR A 130 7.11 -9.62 -6.28
C THR A 130 7.35 -11.12 -6.09
N ILE A 131 6.67 -11.96 -6.83
CA ILE A 131 6.79 -13.42 -6.71
C ILE A 131 7.76 -14.05 -7.74
N GLY A 132 8.41 -13.28 -8.63
CA GLY A 132 9.38 -13.84 -9.58
C GLY A 132 9.78 -12.94 -10.73
#